data_02bab55f297504b3b0bcad2b0678f79a
#
_entry.id   02bab55f297504b3b0bcad2b0678f79a
#
_cell.length_a   1.000
_cell.length_b   1.000
_cell.length_c   1.000
_cell.angle_alpha   90.00
_cell.angle_beta   90.00
_cell.angle_gamma   90.00
#
_symmetry.space_group_name_H-M   'P 1'
#
loop_
_entity.id
_entity.type
_entity.pdbx_description
1 polymer ?
#
loop_
_entity_poly.entity_id
_entity_poly.type
_entity_poly.pdbx_seq_one_letter_code
_entity_poly.pdbx_strand_id
1 'polypeptide(L)'
;LEPLTVVGPDTVRRDWDYLQCFLDEARKRELKVTVSTMIFPAGFTTFRQGAAYSDPELAGRTCVEYTPEGRKDIKDDPTKVAAFLNPVLPENQEYVLRFAHELLTKYKFDGYALDYCRFPDAESDFSPASREAFETYLGHGIDRFPEDIFTYDANGARVAGPYYKQWWEFRSGVIRDFIARIRATVDELQPGVKLEYWAASWLHAIYTQGQNWASPRSRFHEAYLDDWATPTYNRTGFADLLDVFITGTYFEKVWGMDDPESIEYGLARSLKDVDGDCAVYGSLYAQNHVDQFEDAVYLCLSRTDGVMVFDIIQVIENDLWDDIKRGIDRAEKEQKTQK
;
A
#
# COMPACT_ATOMS: atom_id res chain seq x y z
N LEU A 1 20.45 11.90 -3.81
CA LEU A 1 20.40 10.51 -4.27
C LEU A 1 21.68 10.22 -5.04
N GLU A 2 22.54 9.39 -4.47
CA GLU A 2 23.59 8.76 -5.26
C GLU A 2 22.93 7.94 -6.40
N PRO A 3 23.63 7.73 -7.54
CA PRO A 3 23.06 6.99 -8.66
C PRO A 3 22.46 5.67 -8.18
N LEU A 4 21.17 5.48 -8.42
CA LEU A 4 20.43 4.32 -7.92
C LEU A 4 21.08 3.03 -8.39
N THR A 5 21.46 2.21 -7.43
CA THR A 5 21.83 0.82 -7.68
C THR A 5 20.56 0.04 -7.93
N VAL A 6 20.36 -0.43 -9.15
CA VAL A 6 19.28 -1.39 -9.42
C VAL A 6 19.67 -2.70 -8.74
N VAL A 7 18.82 -3.14 -7.83
CA VAL A 7 19.02 -4.37 -7.07
C VAL A 7 18.54 -5.54 -7.92
N GLY A 8 19.43 -6.45 -8.21
CA GLY A 8 19.22 -7.67 -8.97
C GLY A 8 20.47 -8.54 -8.86
N PRO A 9 20.51 -9.74 -9.45
CA PRO A 9 21.76 -10.53 -9.52
C PRO A 9 22.91 -9.72 -10.14
N ASP A 10 22.57 -8.74 -11.00
CA ASP A 10 23.51 -7.80 -11.58
C ASP A 10 23.21 -6.39 -11.07
N THR A 11 24.13 -5.81 -10.32
CA THR A 11 24.05 -4.43 -9.87
C THR A 11 24.40 -3.48 -11.02
N VAL A 12 23.41 -2.76 -11.52
CA VAL A 12 23.65 -1.73 -12.54
C VAL A 12 23.84 -0.37 -11.86
N ARG A 13 25.04 0.17 -11.91
CA ARG A 13 25.32 1.56 -11.59
C ARG A 13 24.89 2.45 -12.75
N ARG A 14 24.09 3.49 -12.46
CA ARG A 14 23.77 4.55 -13.40
C ARG A 14 24.56 5.80 -13.01
N ASP A 15 25.33 6.32 -13.96
CA ASP A 15 26.15 7.53 -13.81
C ASP A 15 25.42 8.81 -14.26
N TRP A 16 24.10 8.71 -14.48
CA TRP A 16 23.24 9.82 -14.88
C TRP A 16 21.92 9.80 -14.10
N ASP A 17 21.34 11.00 -13.87
CA ASP A 17 20.08 11.16 -13.15
C ASP A 17 18.89 10.84 -14.07
N TYR A 18 18.53 9.56 -14.14
CA TYR A 18 17.45 9.08 -15.00
C TYR A 18 16.07 9.65 -14.59
N LEU A 19 15.84 9.88 -13.29
CA LEU A 19 14.57 10.43 -12.81
C LEU A 19 14.42 11.87 -13.29
N GLN A 20 15.47 12.70 -13.14
CA GLN A 20 15.42 14.06 -13.66
C GLN A 20 15.24 14.08 -15.19
N CYS A 21 15.94 13.22 -15.91
CA CYS A 21 15.78 13.09 -17.35
C CYS A 21 14.33 12.72 -17.74
N PHE A 22 13.73 11.75 -17.04
CA PHE A 22 12.34 11.37 -17.27
C PHE A 22 11.36 12.51 -16.98
N LEU A 23 11.53 13.20 -15.86
CA LEU A 23 10.71 14.35 -15.49
C LEU A 23 10.79 15.49 -16.54
N ASP A 24 11.98 15.76 -17.07
CA ASP A 24 12.18 16.79 -18.10
C ASP A 24 11.52 16.40 -19.42
N GLU A 25 11.58 15.11 -19.81
CA GLU A 25 10.93 14.63 -21.02
C GLU A 25 9.39 14.58 -20.89
N ALA A 26 8.88 14.21 -19.72
CA ALA A 26 7.45 14.26 -19.42
C ALA A 26 6.90 15.68 -19.47
N ARG A 27 7.63 16.64 -18.88
CA ARG A 27 7.25 18.06 -18.89
C ARG A 27 7.19 18.64 -20.31
N LYS A 28 8.12 18.27 -21.20
CA LYS A 28 8.09 18.69 -22.62
C LYS A 28 6.83 18.21 -23.35
N ARG A 29 6.19 17.16 -22.84
CA ARG A 29 4.96 16.55 -23.39
C ARG A 29 3.71 16.90 -22.60
N GLU A 30 3.84 17.84 -21.66
CA GLU A 30 2.75 18.25 -20.77
C GLU A 30 2.12 17.07 -19.96
N LEU A 31 2.93 16.03 -19.73
CA LEU A 31 2.53 14.89 -18.89
C LEU A 31 2.80 15.19 -17.43
N LYS A 32 1.83 14.88 -16.57
CA LYS A 32 2.01 14.85 -15.12
C LYS A 32 2.70 13.55 -14.70
N VAL A 33 3.51 13.66 -13.66
CA VAL A 33 4.28 12.52 -13.16
C VAL A 33 3.99 12.30 -11.68
N THR A 34 3.54 11.12 -11.34
CA THR A 34 3.52 10.61 -9.97
C THR A 34 4.73 9.70 -9.77
N VAL A 35 5.52 10.00 -8.75
CA VAL A 35 6.62 9.13 -8.33
C VAL A 35 6.10 8.16 -7.27
N SER A 36 6.22 6.87 -7.52
CA SER A 36 5.86 5.82 -6.56
C SER A 36 7.11 5.27 -5.88
N THR A 37 7.02 5.04 -4.57
CA THR A 37 8.10 4.40 -3.81
C THR A 37 7.56 3.31 -2.90
N MET A 38 8.29 2.20 -2.82
CA MET A 38 8.06 1.20 -1.78
C MET A 38 8.54 1.75 -0.43
N ILE A 39 7.66 1.77 0.55
CA ILE A 39 7.90 2.47 1.82
C ILE A 39 8.71 1.61 2.80
N PHE A 40 8.21 0.46 3.21
CA PHE A 40 8.88 -0.37 4.20
C PHE A 40 9.70 -1.54 3.63
N PRO A 41 9.51 -2.04 2.40
CA PRO A 41 10.44 -2.99 1.81
C PRO A 41 11.84 -2.39 1.65
N ALA A 42 12.86 -3.08 2.16
CA ALA A 42 14.25 -2.64 2.10
C ALA A 42 15.18 -3.68 1.44
N GLY A 43 14.62 -4.66 0.77
CA GLY A 43 15.39 -5.67 0.04
C GLY A 43 14.54 -6.84 -0.42
N PHE A 44 15.12 -7.64 -1.34
CA PHE A 44 14.50 -8.85 -1.88
C PHE A 44 15.02 -10.08 -1.13
N THR A 45 14.12 -10.84 -0.52
CA THR A 45 14.50 -12.02 0.29
C THR A 45 15.07 -13.14 -0.56
N THR A 46 14.50 -13.40 -1.74
CA THR A 46 14.96 -14.43 -2.67
C THR A 46 16.42 -14.24 -3.09
N PHE A 47 16.85 -13.00 -3.32
CA PHE A 47 18.22 -12.69 -3.75
C PHE A 47 19.12 -12.27 -2.58
N ARG A 48 18.57 -12.06 -1.38
CA ARG A 48 19.25 -11.50 -0.22
C ARG A 48 19.99 -10.19 -0.54
N GLN A 49 19.33 -9.30 -1.26
CA GLN A 49 19.88 -8.04 -1.76
C GLN A 49 19.02 -6.86 -1.33
N GLY A 50 19.65 -5.69 -1.22
CA GLY A 50 19.02 -4.44 -0.83
C GLY A 50 19.54 -3.91 0.51
N ALA A 51 19.02 -2.76 0.92
CA ALA A 51 19.49 -2.05 2.11
C ALA A 51 19.39 -2.89 3.39
N ALA A 52 18.33 -3.69 3.55
CA ALA A 52 18.15 -4.58 4.70
C ALA A 52 19.31 -5.60 4.89
N TYR A 53 20.09 -5.87 3.83
CA TYR A 53 21.21 -6.81 3.85
C TYR A 53 22.58 -6.15 3.82
N SER A 54 22.67 -4.90 3.34
CA SER A 54 23.95 -4.22 3.08
C SER A 54 24.16 -2.95 3.90
N ASP A 55 23.09 -2.32 4.39
CA ASP A 55 23.19 -1.09 5.18
C ASP A 55 23.30 -1.43 6.68
N PRO A 56 24.45 -1.13 7.34
CA PRO A 56 24.61 -1.36 8.76
C PRO A 56 23.60 -0.58 9.63
N GLU A 57 23.06 0.54 9.15
CA GLU A 57 22.02 1.29 9.86
C GLU A 57 20.74 0.47 10.06
N LEU A 58 20.44 -0.43 9.13
CA LEU A 58 19.23 -1.25 9.17
C LEU A 58 19.40 -2.62 9.85
N ALA A 59 20.57 -2.88 10.41
CA ALA A 59 20.84 -4.15 11.10
C ALA A 59 19.89 -4.36 12.29
N GLY A 60 19.17 -5.51 12.28
CA GLY A 60 18.21 -5.86 13.34
C GLY A 60 16.91 -5.04 13.33
N ARG A 61 16.60 -4.32 12.25
CA ARG A 61 15.40 -3.46 12.14
C ARG A 61 14.32 -4.01 11.21
N THR A 62 14.53 -5.20 10.65
CA THR A 62 13.55 -5.90 9.85
C THR A 62 12.45 -6.53 10.71
N CYS A 63 11.29 -6.80 10.14
CA CYS A 63 10.20 -7.45 10.83
C CYS A 63 10.58 -8.86 11.29
N VAL A 64 10.04 -9.25 12.46
CA VAL A 64 10.14 -10.61 13.00
C VAL A 64 8.82 -11.32 12.81
N GLU A 65 8.85 -12.45 12.13
CA GLU A 65 7.69 -13.30 11.90
C GLU A 65 7.40 -14.18 13.12
N TYR A 66 6.12 -14.46 13.34
CA TYR A 66 5.63 -15.48 14.25
C TYR A 66 4.77 -16.48 13.49
N THR A 67 5.27 -17.69 13.37
CA THR A 67 4.65 -18.81 12.64
C THR A 67 4.52 -20.03 13.56
N PRO A 68 3.83 -21.12 13.15
CA PRO A 68 3.82 -22.36 13.92
C PRO A 68 5.20 -22.93 14.26
N GLU A 69 6.20 -22.63 13.41
CA GLU A 69 7.59 -23.07 13.58
C GLU A 69 8.40 -22.18 14.57
N GLY A 70 7.83 -21.06 15.00
CA GLY A 70 8.45 -20.11 15.91
C GLY A 70 8.68 -18.75 15.31
N ARG A 71 9.66 -18.02 15.86
CA ARG A 71 10.00 -16.66 15.40
C ARG A 71 11.25 -16.68 14.53
N LYS A 72 11.23 -15.91 13.43
CA LYS A 72 12.39 -15.68 12.56
C LYS A 72 12.37 -14.25 11.99
N ASP A 73 13.53 -13.76 11.60
CA ASP A 73 13.62 -12.50 10.86
C ASP A 73 13.06 -12.70 9.43
N ILE A 74 12.18 -11.81 8.98
CA ILE A 74 11.57 -11.90 7.65
C ILE A 74 12.60 -11.93 6.51
N LYS A 75 13.75 -11.27 6.68
CA LYS A 75 14.83 -11.28 5.68
C LYS A 75 15.45 -12.67 5.45
N ASP A 76 15.25 -13.60 6.39
CA ASP A 76 15.74 -14.96 6.30
C ASP A 76 14.73 -15.95 5.72
N ASP A 77 13.51 -15.45 5.36
CA ASP A 77 12.48 -16.24 4.68
C ASP A 77 12.47 -15.97 3.16
N PRO A 78 13.02 -16.87 2.33
CA PRO A 78 13.04 -16.70 0.88
C PRO A 78 11.66 -16.80 0.22
N THR A 79 10.63 -17.23 0.95
CA THR A 79 9.24 -17.30 0.45
C THR A 79 8.52 -15.97 0.51
N LYS A 80 9.03 -15.01 1.29
CA LYS A 80 8.48 -13.66 1.36
C LYS A 80 8.93 -12.82 0.17
N VAL A 81 8.09 -11.88 -0.24
CA VAL A 81 8.37 -10.99 -1.39
C VAL A 81 9.55 -10.06 -1.08
N ALA A 82 9.60 -9.53 0.15
CA ALA A 82 10.59 -8.54 0.52
C ALA A 82 10.97 -8.60 2.01
N ALA A 83 12.18 -8.13 2.32
CA ALA A 83 12.62 -7.84 3.68
C ALA A 83 12.04 -6.50 4.11
N PHE A 84 10.95 -6.54 4.87
CA PHE A 84 10.29 -5.34 5.40
C PHE A 84 11.01 -4.80 6.63
N LEU A 85 11.22 -3.51 6.68
CA LEU A 85 11.54 -2.79 7.90
C LEU A 85 10.32 -2.79 8.81
N ASN A 86 10.54 -2.94 10.13
CA ASN A 86 9.46 -2.86 11.10
C ASN A 86 8.86 -1.45 11.16
N PRO A 87 7.58 -1.24 10.79
CA PRO A 87 6.94 0.08 10.81
C PRO A 87 6.80 0.70 12.20
N VAL A 88 6.87 -0.11 13.26
CA VAL A 88 6.75 0.36 14.65
C VAL A 88 7.98 1.11 15.10
N LEU A 89 9.17 0.79 14.57
CA LEU A 89 10.42 1.42 14.98
C LEU A 89 10.51 2.88 14.50
N PRO A 90 10.63 3.86 15.40
CA PRO A 90 10.79 5.27 15.01
C PRO A 90 11.99 5.49 14.08
N GLU A 91 13.08 4.77 14.28
CA GLU A 91 14.29 4.88 13.47
C GLU A 91 14.07 4.42 12.02
N ASN A 92 13.19 3.45 11.79
CA ASN A 92 12.80 3.03 10.45
C ASN A 92 11.91 4.06 9.77
N GLN A 93 10.97 4.63 10.53
CA GLN A 93 10.14 5.73 10.03
C GLN A 93 11.01 6.95 9.65
N GLU A 94 12.00 7.31 10.48
CA GLU A 94 12.96 8.39 10.17
C GLU A 94 13.82 8.07 8.94
N TYR A 95 14.25 6.82 8.78
CA TYR A 95 15.00 6.40 7.59
C TYR A 95 14.19 6.63 6.32
N VAL A 96 12.93 6.22 6.30
CA VAL A 96 12.03 6.41 5.15
C VAL A 96 11.70 7.91 4.94
N LEU A 97 11.47 8.65 6.02
CA LEU A 97 11.20 10.09 5.92
C LEU A 97 12.39 10.88 5.35
N ARG A 98 13.63 10.53 5.72
CA ARG A 98 14.83 11.13 5.11
C ARG A 98 14.87 10.91 3.60
N PHE A 99 14.52 9.70 3.15
CA PHE A 99 14.42 9.42 1.72
C PHE A 99 13.33 10.25 1.03
N ALA A 100 12.14 10.30 1.60
CA ALA A 100 11.03 11.11 1.08
C ALA A 100 11.38 12.61 1.04
N HIS A 101 12.03 13.12 2.10
CA HIS A 101 12.50 14.50 2.17
C HIS A 101 13.52 14.82 1.08
N GLU A 102 14.50 13.93 0.85
CA GLU A 102 15.49 14.11 -0.22
C GLU A 102 14.81 14.10 -1.61
N LEU A 103 13.91 13.15 -1.85
CA LEU A 103 13.15 13.07 -3.09
C LEU A 103 12.36 14.35 -3.37
N LEU A 104 11.58 14.81 -2.40
CA LEU A 104 10.75 16.01 -2.49
C LEU A 104 11.58 17.31 -2.59
N THR A 105 12.76 17.33 -2.02
CA THR A 105 13.65 18.51 -2.09
C THR A 105 14.34 18.59 -3.46
N LYS A 106 14.80 17.45 -3.98
CA LYS A 106 15.64 17.40 -5.18
C LYS A 106 14.81 17.47 -6.47
N TYR A 107 13.64 16.81 -6.52
CA TYR A 107 12.86 16.68 -7.75
C TYR A 107 11.53 17.43 -7.68
N LYS A 108 11.01 17.82 -8.84
CA LYS A 108 9.67 18.42 -8.99
C LYS A 108 8.80 17.51 -9.83
N PHE A 109 7.73 16.99 -9.20
CA PHE A 109 6.75 16.09 -9.79
C PHE A 109 5.34 16.44 -9.28
N ASP A 110 4.31 15.79 -9.79
CA ASP A 110 2.91 16.18 -9.55
C ASP A 110 2.24 15.33 -8.45
N GLY A 111 2.68 14.08 -8.27
CA GLY A 111 2.15 13.17 -7.26
C GLY A 111 3.24 12.32 -6.61
N TYR A 112 3.01 11.94 -5.36
CA TYR A 112 3.84 11.01 -4.60
C TYR A 112 2.99 9.85 -4.10
N ALA A 113 3.18 8.68 -4.69
CA ALA A 113 2.42 7.48 -4.35
C ALA A 113 3.17 6.60 -3.35
N LEU A 114 2.49 6.25 -2.27
CA LEU A 114 2.98 5.33 -1.25
C LEU A 114 2.58 3.91 -1.63
N ASP A 115 3.58 3.09 -1.96
CA ASP A 115 3.40 1.67 -2.19
C ASP A 115 4.01 0.87 -1.04
N TYR A 116 3.44 -0.28 -0.68
CA TYR A 116 3.86 -1.09 0.47
C TYR A 116 4.06 -0.30 1.78
N CYS A 117 3.29 0.77 1.97
CA CYS A 117 3.25 1.50 3.25
C CYS A 117 2.38 0.73 4.25
N ARG A 118 2.88 -0.43 4.70
CA ARG A 118 2.13 -1.41 5.48
C ARG A 118 3.05 -2.41 6.17
N PHE A 119 2.49 -3.20 7.07
CA PHE A 119 3.14 -4.45 7.53
C PHE A 119 3.13 -5.49 6.41
N PRO A 120 4.06 -6.46 6.41
CA PRO A 120 4.12 -7.47 5.36
C PRO A 120 2.87 -8.34 5.29
N ASP A 121 2.44 -8.86 6.43
CA ASP A 121 1.33 -9.81 6.58
C ASP A 121 0.84 -9.88 8.05
N ALA A 122 0.01 -10.88 8.36
CA ALA A 122 -0.51 -11.11 9.71
C ALA A 122 0.55 -11.69 10.67
N GLU A 123 1.52 -12.40 10.15
CA GLU A 123 2.58 -13.08 10.90
C GLU A 123 3.71 -12.11 11.32
N SER A 124 3.70 -10.87 10.89
CA SER A 124 4.73 -9.86 11.18
C SER A 124 4.12 -8.50 11.58
N ASP A 125 4.69 -7.72 12.50
CA ASP A 125 5.94 -7.89 13.24
C ASP A 125 5.68 -8.33 14.69
N PHE A 126 6.43 -9.31 15.16
CA PHE A 126 6.38 -9.80 16.55
C PHE A 126 7.75 -9.67 17.25
N SER A 127 8.46 -8.59 16.99
CA SER A 127 9.70 -8.23 17.67
C SER A 127 9.47 -7.74 19.12
N PRO A 128 10.52 -7.70 19.95
CA PRO A 128 10.44 -7.07 21.26
C PRO A 128 10.00 -5.60 21.20
N ALA A 129 10.42 -4.85 20.18
CA ALA A 129 10.03 -3.46 20.01
C ALA A 129 8.52 -3.30 19.74
N SER A 130 7.93 -4.18 18.92
CA SER A 130 6.47 -4.17 18.69
C SER A 130 5.70 -4.58 19.94
N ARG A 131 6.25 -5.47 20.78
CA ARG A 131 5.67 -5.76 22.09
C ARG A 131 5.63 -4.52 22.96
N GLU A 132 6.76 -3.83 23.15
CA GLU A 132 6.87 -2.64 24.00
C GLU A 132 5.94 -1.51 23.53
N ALA A 133 5.89 -1.26 22.23
CA ALA A 133 4.99 -0.26 21.66
C ALA A 133 3.51 -0.63 21.85
N PHE A 134 3.17 -1.90 21.72
CA PHE A 134 1.80 -2.36 21.95
C PHE A 134 1.40 -2.33 23.42
N GLU A 135 2.29 -2.69 24.35
CA GLU A 135 2.08 -2.52 25.79
C GLU A 135 1.87 -1.04 26.17
N THR A 136 2.60 -0.14 25.51
CA THR A 136 2.40 1.32 25.65
C THR A 136 1.01 1.74 25.12
N TYR A 137 0.58 1.23 23.97
CA TYR A 137 -0.75 1.46 23.42
C TYR A 137 -1.87 0.96 24.36
N LEU A 138 -1.70 -0.21 24.98
CA LEU A 138 -2.66 -0.79 25.92
C LEU A 138 -2.67 -0.06 27.29
N GLY A 139 -1.58 0.57 27.68
CA GLY A 139 -1.36 1.16 29.00
C GLY A 139 -0.99 0.13 30.08
N HIS A 140 -0.68 -1.09 29.71
CA HIS A 140 -0.25 -2.17 30.63
C HIS A 140 0.56 -3.26 29.89
N GLY A 141 1.31 -4.07 30.63
CA GLY A 141 2.07 -5.19 30.10
C GLY A 141 1.22 -6.38 29.66
N ILE A 142 1.81 -7.22 28.81
CA ILE A 142 1.25 -8.50 28.33
C ILE A 142 2.07 -9.64 28.91
N ASP A 143 1.41 -10.62 29.53
CA ASP A 143 2.09 -11.75 30.18
C ASP A 143 2.76 -12.68 29.15
N ARG A 144 2.03 -13.06 28.11
CA ARG A 144 2.48 -14.01 27.09
C ARG A 144 2.41 -13.38 25.70
N PHE A 145 3.54 -12.89 25.21
CA PHE A 145 3.64 -12.35 23.87
C PHE A 145 4.47 -13.30 22.97
N PRO A 146 3.95 -13.71 21.82
CA PRO A 146 2.75 -13.24 21.08
C PRO A 146 1.44 -14.00 21.38
N GLU A 147 1.43 -15.01 22.25
CA GLU A 147 0.32 -15.94 22.43
C GLU A 147 -0.97 -15.26 22.91
N ASP A 148 -0.88 -14.14 23.63
CA ASP A 148 -2.05 -13.35 24.03
C ASP A 148 -2.61 -12.49 22.87
N ILE A 149 -1.91 -12.41 21.73
CA ILE A 149 -2.43 -11.86 20.47
C ILE A 149 -3.15 -12.98 19.70
N PHE A 150 -2.44 -14.04 19.33
CA PHE A 150 -2.99 -15.26 18.77
C PHE A 150 -2.01 -16.43 18.91
N THR A 151 -2.54 -17.62 18.79
CA THR A 151 -1.80 -18.87 18.67
C THR A 151 -2.19 -19.59 17.38
N TYR A 152 -1.62 -20.77 17.16
CA TYR A 152 -1.99 -21.64 16.04
C TYR A 152 -2.59 -22.93 16.56
N ASP A 153 -3.64 -23.42 15.92
CA ASP A 153 -4.18 -24.76 16.17
C ASP A 153 -3.34 -25.85 15.47
N ALA A 154 -3.75 -27.10 15.64
CA ALA A 154 -3.08 -28.25 15.02
C ALA A 154 -3.09 -28.25 13.48
N ASN A 155 -3.94 -27.44 12.84
CA ASN A 155 -4.05 -27.28 11.39
C ASN A 155 -3.32 -26.04 10.89
N GLY A 156 -2.68 -25.27 11.77
CA GLY A 156 -1.99 -24.02 11.45
C GLY A 156 -2.94 -22.82 11.32
N ALA A 157 -4.21 -22.94 11.70
CA ALA A 157 -5.13 -21.80 11.73
C ALA A 157 -4.90 -20.92 12.96
N ARG A 158 -5.02 -19.60 12.80
CA ARG A 158 -4.87 -18.64 13.90
C ARG A 158 -6.05 -18.74 14.87
N VAL A 159 -5.74 -18.84 16.16
CA VAL A 159 -6.69 -18.83 17.27
C VAL A 159 -6.50 -17.52 18.04
N ALA A 160 -7.53 -16.67 18.04
CA ALA A 160 -7.49 -15.36 18.66
C ALA A 160 -7.20 -15.41 20.16
N GLY A 161 -6.27 -14.59 20.61
CA GLY A 161 -6.00 -14.33 22.03
C GLY A 161 -6.81 -13.14 22.56
N PRO A 162 -6.65 -12.82 23.86
CA PRO A 162 -7.41 -11.73 24.49
C PRO A 162 -7.17 -10.33 23.88
N TYR A 163 -6.04 -10.11 23.25
CA TYR A 163 -5.68 -8.81 22.64
C TYR A 163 -5.73 -8.82 21.12
N TYR A 164 -6.34 -9.82 20.51
CA TYR A 164 -6.38 -9.99 19.06
C TYR A 164 -6.88 -8.75 18.32
N LYS A 165 -8.00 -8.18 18.75
CA LYS A 165 -8.62 -7.02 18.08
C LYS A 165 -7.81 -5.75 18.28
N GLN A 166 -7.31 -5.52 19.48
CA GLN A 166 -6.47 -4.34 19.80
C GLN A 166 -5.15 -4.35 19.03
N TRP A 167 -4.61 -5.55 18.74
CA TRP A 167 -3.40 -5.69 17.94
C TRP A 167 -3.57 -5.14 16.53
N TRP A 168 -4.67 -5.45 15.88
CA TRP A 168 -4.95 -4.96 14.52
C TRP A 168 -5.23 -3.47 14.51
N GLU A 169 -5.96 -2.94 15.48
CA GLU A 169 -6.16 -1.50 15.62
C GLU A 169 -4.84 -0.77 15.85
N PHE A 170 -4.00 -1.26 16.75
CA PHE A 170 -2.66 -0.71 16.99
C PHE A 170 -1.83 -0.65 15.70
N ARG A 171 -1.75 -1.73 14.95
CA ARG A 171 -0.99 -1.77 13.69
C ARG A 171 -1.51 -0.78 12.67
N SER A 172 -2.82 -0.69 12.51
CA SER A 172 -3.44 0.28 11.61
C SER A 172 -3.19 1.71 12.06
N GLY A 173 -3.18 1.97 13.38
CA GLY A 173 -2.80 3.25 13.97
C GLY A 173 -1.36 3.65 13.63
N VAL A 174 -0.40 2.73 13.75
CA VAL A 174 1.01 2.96 13.38
C VAL A 174 1.14 3.41 11.93
N ILE A 175 0.42 2.78 11.00
CA ILE A 175 0.46 3.14 9.57
C ILE A 175 -0.20 4.52 9.34
N ARG A 176 -1.38 4.79 9.94
CA ARG A 176 -2.01 6.11 9.85
C ARG A 176 -1.08 7.23 10.34
N ASP A 177 -0.48 7.04 11.53
CA ASP A 177 0.40 8.05 12.12
C ASP A 177 1.62 8.31 11.25
N PHE A 178 2.18 7.27 10.64
CA PHE A 178 3.28 7.42 9.69
C PHE A 178 2.85 8.16 8.41
N ILE A 179 1.67 7.84 7.83
CA ILE A 179 1.14 8.55 6.66
C ILE A 179 0.91 10.04 7.00
N ALA A 180 0.43 10.36 8.21
CA ALA A 180 0.28 11.74 8.65
C ALA A 180 1.62 12.50 8.67
N ARG A 181 2.72 11.85 9.05
CA ARG A 181 4.07 12.43 9.00
C ARG A 181 4.55 12.66 7.56
N ILE A 182 4.30 11.71 6.65
CA ILE A 182 4.58 11.89 5.22
C ILE A 182 3.75 13.06 4.66
N ARG A 183 2.46 13.14 4.99
CA ARG A 183 1.58 14.24 4.58
C ARG A 183 2.16 15.60 5.01
N ALA A 184 2.55 15.72 6.27
CA ALA A 184 3.18 16.95 6.77
C ALA A 184 4.47 17.30 6.01
N THR A 185 5.31 16.30 5.67
CA THR A 185 6.52 16.50 4.89
C THR A 185 6.23 16.98 3.46
N VAL A 186 5.21 16.41 2.81
CA VAL A 186 4.76 16.84 1.47
C VAL A 186 4.24 18.26 1.51
N ASP A 187 3.39 18.59 2.48
CA ASP A 187 2.80 19.93 2.62
C ASP A 187 3.86 21.01 2.89
N GLU A 188 4.90 20.67 3.66
CA GLU A 188 6.02 21.58 3.94
C GLU A 188 6.90 21.83 2.70
N LEU A 189 7.28 20.75 1.99
CA LEU A 189 8.30 20.84 0.94
C LEU A 189 7.72 21.13 -0.44
N GLN A 190 6.56 20.57 -0.76
CA GLN A 190 5.88 20.70 -2.05
C GLN A 190 4.35 20.65 -1.90
N PRO A 191 3.70 21.69 -1.39
CA PRO A 191 2.26 21.68 -1.09
C PRO A 191 1.34 21.45 -2.30
N GLY A 192 1.88 21.49 -3.53
CA GLY A 192 1.14 21.19 -4.75
C GLY A 192 1.23 19.73 -5.21
N VAL A 193 2.07 18.93 -4.57
CA VAL A 193 2.19 17.48 -4.86
C VAL A 193 1.06 16.73 -4.20
N LYS A 194 0.36 15.90 -4.98
CA LYS A 194 -0.68 15.02 -4.45
C LYS A 194 -0.06 13.86 -3.69
N LEU A 195 -0.54 13.60 -2.48
CA LEU A 195 -0.20 12.38 -1.76
C LEU A 195 -1.17 11.28 -2.18
N GLU A 196 -0.62 10.22 -2.75
CA GLU A 196 -1.37 9.10 -3.30
C GLU A 196 -1.03 7.82 -2.53
N TYR A 197 -1.95 6.87 -2.47
CA TYR A 197 -1.74 5.60 -1.79
C TYR A 197 -2.33 4.46 -2.61
N TRP A 198 -1.56 3.40 -2.83
CA TRP A 198 -2.05 2.18 -3.45
C TRP A 198 -2.29 1.08 -2.43
N ALA A 199 -3.46 0.46 -2.47
CA ALA A 199 -3.78 -0.75 -1.73
C ALA A 199 -4.89 -1.56 -2.40
N ALA A 200 -4.95 -2.86 -2.07
CA ALA A 200 -6.02 -3.73 -2.53
C ALA A 200 -7.42 -3.24 -2.06
N SER A 201 -8.41 -3.45 -2.90
CA SER A 201 -9.80 -3.03 -2.64
C SER A 201 -10.53 -3.86 -1.55
N TRP A 202 -10.00 -5.04 -1.18
CA TRP A 202 -10.61 -5.95 -0.18
C TRP A 202 -10.25 -5.57 1.26
N LEU A 203 -10.70 -4.41 1.69
CA LEU A 203 -10.43 -3.81 3.00
C LEU A 203 -10.63 -4.76 4.19
N HIS A 204 -11.63 -5.65 4.09
CA HIS A 204 -11.96 -6.64 5.14
C HIS A 204 -10.86 -7.69 5.39
N ALA A 205 -9.88 -7.81 4.51
CA ALA A 205 -8.78 -8.78 4.63
C ALA A 205 -7.44 -8.10 4.96
N ILE A 206 -7.22 -6.87 4.48
CA ILE A 206 -5.93 -6.18 4.64
C ILE A 206 -5.73 -5.47 5.99
N TYR A 207 -6.69 -5.59 6.92
CA TYR A 207 -6.52 -5.13 8.30
C TYR A 207 -5.30 -5.78 8.97
N THR A 208 -4.98 -7.03 8.59
CA THR A 208 -3.80 -7.75 9.06
C THR A 208 -2.48 -7.10 8.65
N GLN A 209 -2.50 -6.26 7.64
CA GLN A 209 -1.34 -5.50 7.15
C GLN A 209 -1.30 -4.07 7.69
N GLY A 210 -2.25 -3.70 8.54
CA GLY A 210 -2.38 -2.33 9.05
C GLY A 210 -2.89 -1.33 8.02
N GLN A 211 -3.48 -1.79 6.92
CA GLN A 211 -4.03 -0.93 5.87
C GLN A 211 -5.51 -0.64 6.13
N ASN A 212 -5.81 0.52 6.67
CA ASN A 212 -7.18 1.02 6.78
C ASN A 212 -7.34 2.28 5.93
N TRP A 213 -7.42 2.10 4.61
CA TRP A 213 -7.57 3.21 3.66
C TRP A 213 -8.98 3.84 3.65
N ALA A 214 -9.89 3.38 4.50
CA ALA A 214 -11.21 3.97 4.65
C ALA A 214 -11.14 5.37 5.29
N SER A 215 -12.21 6.14 5.13
CA SER A 215 -12.47 7.33 5.93
C SER A 215 -12.55 6.97 7.41
N PRO A 216 -12.05 7.82 8.32
CA PRO A 216 -12.32 7.66 9.75
C PRO A 216 -13.82 7.72 10.10
N ARG A 217 -14.67 8.19 9.18
CA ARG A 217 -16.14 8.18 9.31
C ARG A 217 -16.77 6.87 8.87
N SER A 218 -16.08 6.07 8.07
CA SER A 218 -16.61 4.78 7.58
C SER A 218 -16.85 3.83 8.75
N ARG A 219 -17.95 3.12 8.68
CA ARG A 219 -18.38 2.15 9.70
C ARG A 219 -18.28 0.70 9.22
N PHE A 220 -17.46 0.44 8.19
CA PHE A 220 -17.32 -0.91 7.64
C PHE A 220 -16.89 -1.93 8.69
N HIS A 221 -16.09 -1.52 9.68
CA HIS A 221 -15.59 -2.35 10.77
C HIS A 221 -16.71 -2.93 11.66
N GLU A 222 -17.89 -2.29 11.69
CA GLU A 222 -19.01 -2.77 12.51
C GLU A 222 -19.47 -4.19 12.13
N ALA A 223 -19.31 -4.56 10.86
CA ALA A 223 -19.59 -5.91 10.39
C ALA A 223 -18.62 -6.98 10.94
N TYR A 224 -17.52 -6.57 11.58
CA TYR A 224 -16.45 -7.44 12.06
C TYR A 224 -16.18 -7.32 13.55
N LEU A 225 -17.10 -6.71 14.31
CA LEU A 225 -16.96 -6.55 15.77
C LEU A 225 -16.91 -7.88 16.54
N ASP A 226 -17.53 -8.91 16.01
CA ASP A 226 -17.48 -10.26 16.60
C ASP A 226 -16.22 -11.04 16.20
N ASP A 227 -15.47 -10.56 15.20
CA ASP A 227 -14.29 -11.21 14.63
C ASP A 227 -13.00 -10.47 15.04
N TRP A 228 -12.55 -9.52 14.23
CA TRP A 228 -11.23 -8.89 14.38
C TRP A 228 -11.27 -7.40 14.75
N ALA A 229 -12.39 -6.71 14.57
CA ALA A 229 -12.47 -5.27 14.77
C ALA A 229 -12.77 -4.87 16.22
N THR A 230 -12.20 -3.75 16.66
CA THR A 230 -12.63 -3.03 17.86
C THR A 230 -13.73 -2.02 17.51
N PRO A 231 -14.51 -1.54 18.48
CA PRO A 231 -15.48 -0.46 18.24
C PRO A 231 -14.87 0.87 17.75
N THR A 232 -13.57 1.03 17.91
CA THR A 232 -12.81 2.26 17.59
C THR A 232 -11.91 2.12 16.38
N TYR A 233 -11.91 0.96 15.71
CA TYR A 233 -11.03 0.66 14.59
C TYR A 233 -11.12 1.69 13.44
N ASN A 234 -12.29 2.29 13.21
CA ASN A 234 -12.46 3.33 12.20
C ASN A 234 -11.55 4.54 12.39
N ARG A 235 -11.11 4.83 13.62
CA ARG A 235 -10.21 5.96 13.92
C ARG A 235 -8.83 5.81 13.28
N THR A 236 -8.46 4.61 12.88
CA THR A 236 -7.22 4.32 12.17
C THR A 236 -7.34 4.50 10.64
N GLY A 237 -8.53 4.84 10.15
CA GLY A 237 -8.75 5.14 8.74
C GLY A 237 -7.95 6.37 8.29
N PHE A 238 -7.37 6.36 7.09
CA PHE A 238 -6.45 7.40 6.64
C PHE A 238 -6.80 8.03 5.27
N ALA A 239 -7.99 7.80 4.73
CA ALA A 239 -8.42 8.46 3.50
C ALA A 239 -8.35 10.00 3.58
N ASP A 240 -8.65 10.56 4.76
CA ASP A 240 -8.60 12.00 5.05
C ASP A 240 -7.19 12.63 4.99
N LEU A 241 -6.15 11.81 4.93
CA LEU A 241 -4.75 12.25 4.80
C LEU A 241 -4.26 12.23 3.33
N LEU A 242 -5.05 11.69 2.41
CA LEU A 242 -4.69 11.47 1.02
C LEU A 242 -5.34 12.50 0.10
N ASP A 243 -4.72 12.74 -1.06
CA ASP A 243 -5.37 13.39 -2.20
C ASP A 243 -6.00 12.36 -3.14
N VAL A 244 -5.38 11.18 -3.27
CA VAL A 244 -5.86 10.08 -4.14
C VAL A 244 -5.64 8.73 -3.46
N PHE A 245 -6.69 7.93 -3.41
CA PHE A 245 -6.61 6.51 -3.14
C PHE A 245 -6.69 5.72 -4.44
N ILE A 246 -5.66 4.95 -4.74
CA ILE A 246 -5.58 4.07 -5.91
C ILE A 246 -6.00 2.67 -5.45
N THR A 247 -7.25 2.29 -5.76
CA THR A 247 -7.79 1.00 -5.33
C THR A 247 -7.38 -0.13 -6.26
N GLY A 248 -6.65 -1.10 -5.73
CA GLY A 248 -6.20 -2.30 -6.45
C GLY A 248 -7.35 -3.26 -6.70
N THR A 249 -7.95 -3.20 -7.88
CA THR A 249 -9.04 -4.09 -8.31
C THR A 249 -8.49 -5.14 -9.30
N TYR A 250 -7.47 -5.89 -8.88
CA TYR A 250 -6.78 -6.90 -9.70
C TYR A 250 -7.56 -8.23 -9.76
N PHE A 251 -8.85 -8.12 -10.05
CA PHE A 251 -9.74 -9.26 -10.24
C PHE A 251 -9.82 -9.63 -11.72
N GLU A 252 -10.12 -10.89 -12.02
CA GLU A 252 -10.32 -11.34 -13.40
C GLU A 252 -11.67 -10.92 -13.98
N LYS A 253 -12.67 -10.72 -13.12
CA LYS A 253 -14.03 -10.38 -13.50
C LYS A 253 -14.23 -8.86 -13.51
N VAL A 254 -14.69 -8.31 -14.63
CA VAL A 254 -14.96 -6.87 -14.74
C VAL A 254 -16.29 -6.48 -14.07
N TRP A 255 -17.38 -7.10 -14.47
CA TRP A 255 -18.74 -6.78 -14.00
C TRP A 255 -19.22 -7.69 -12.90
N GLY A 256 -19.96 -7.17 -11.92
CA GLY A 256 -20.59 -7.96 -10.88
C GLY A 256 -20.73 -7.21 -9.55
N MET A 257 -21.77 -6.35 -9.42
CA MET A 257 -22.03 -5.59 -8.18
C MET A 257 -22.23 -6.45 -6.92
N ASP A 258 -22.66 -7.70 -7.08
CA ASP A 258 -22.89 -8.65 -5.98
C ASP A 258 -21.75 -9.66 -5.83
N ASP A 259 -20.67 -9.51 -6.60
CA ASP A 259 -19.54 -10.41 -6.61
C ASP A 259 -18.30 -9.72 -6.01
N PRO A 260 -17.85 -10.12 -4.79
CA PRO A 260 -16.68 -9.54 -4.15
C PRO A 260 -15.38 -9.65 -4.95
N GLU A 261 -15.32 -10.55 -5.94
CA GLU A 261 -14.16 -10.78 -6.81
C GLU A 261 -14.32 -10.09 -8.18
N SER A 262 -15.13 -9.04 -8.26
CA SER A 262 -15.26 -8.21 -9.47
C SER A 262 -14.68 -6.81 -9.28
N ILE A 263 -14.23 -6.21 -10.39
CA ILE A 263 -13.78 -4.81 -10.41
C ILE A 263 -14.94 -3.90 -9.97
N GLU A 264 -16.14 -4.11 -10.51
CA GLU A 264 -17.31 -3.26 -10.22
C GLU A 264 -17.62 -3.21 -8.71
N TYR A 265 -17.62 -4.35 -8.04
CA TYR A 265 -17.81 -4.42 -6.58
C TYR A 265 -16.68 -3.71 -5.83
N GLY A 266 -15.41 -3.96 -6.21
CA GLY A 266 -14.24 -3.35 -5.58
C GLY A 266 -14.26 -1.83 -5.66
N LEU A 267 -14.60 -1.27 -6.82
CA LEU A 267 -14.75 0.18 -7.01
C LEU A 267 -15.89 0.77 -6.16
N ALA A 268 -17.07 0.14 -6.20
CA ALA A 268 -18.22 0.58 -5.42
C ALA A 268 -17.94 0.58 -3.91
N ARG A 269 -17.27 -0.45 -3.42
CA ARG A 269 -16.84 -0.54 -2.03
C ARG A 269 -15.83 0.54 -1.67
N SER A 270 -14.84 0.77 -2.52
CA SER A 270 -13.80 1.78 -2.28
C SER A 270 -14.41 3.17 -2.19
N LEU A 271 -15.29 3.54 -3.12
CA LEU A 271 -15.99 4.82 -3.08
C LEU A 271 -16.81 4.98 -1.80
N LYS A 272 -17.53 3.93 -1.38
CA LYS A 272 -18.34 3.94 -0.16
C LYS A 272 -17.48 4.14 1.09
N ASP A 273 -16.36 3.41 1.20
CA ASP A 273 -15.57 3.39 2.42
C ASP A 273 -14.59 4.57 2.50
N VAL A 274 -14.15 5.14 1.37
CA VAL A 274 -13.42 6.42 1.32
C VAL A 274 -14.33 7.61 1.70
N ASP A 275 -15.64 7.51 1.44
CA ASP A 275 -16.67 8.48 1.85
C ASP A 275 -16.35 9.93 1.46
N GLY A 276 -15.76 10.13 0.28
CA GLY A 276 -15.45 11.45 -0.29
C GLY A 276 -14.27 12.18 0.36
N ASP A 277 -13.47 11.54 1.20
CA ASP A 277 -12.30 12.19 1.82
C ASP A 277 -11.18 12.47 0.82
N CYS A 278 -11.03 11.63 -0.21
CA CYS A 278 -10.08 11.83 -1.31
C CYS A 278 -10.66 11.32 -2.63
N ALA A 279 -10.00 11.65 -3.73
CA ALA A 279 -10.30 11.05 -5.03
C ALA A 279 -10.01 9.54 -5.01
N VAL A 280 -10.78 8.77 -5.77
CA VAL A 280 -10.56 7.32 -5.93
C VAL A 280 -10.22 7.02 -7.37
N TYR A 281 -9.10 6.34 -7.61
CA TYR A 281 -8.72 5.82 -8.93
C TYR A 281 -8.83 4.30 -8.93
N GLY A 282 -9.49 3.72 -9.93
CA GLY A 282 -9.44 2.28 -10.16
C GLY A 282 -8.04 1.86 -10.61
N SER A 283 -7.60 0.66 -10.22
CA SER A 283 -6.31 0.12 -10.66
C SER A 283 -6.48 -1.25 -11.29
N LEU A 284 -6.01 -1.38 -12.53
CA LEU A 284 -6.15 -2.57 -13.35
C LEU A 284 -4.80 -3.26 -13.52
N TYR A 285 -4.78 -4.60 -13.37
CA TYR A 285 -3.67 -5.42 -13.82
C TYR A 285 -3.96 -5.84 -15.26
N ALA A 286 -3.25 -5.23 -16.22
CA ALA A 286 -3.59 -5.32 -17.64
C ALA A 286 -3.67 -6.75 -18.18
N GLN A 287 -2.85 -7.65 -17.65
CA GLN A 287 -2.84 -9.05 -18.08
C GLN A 287 -4.11 -9.83 -17.71
N ASN A 288 -4.84 -9.41 -16.67
CA ASN A 288 -6.06 -10.12 -16.25
C ASN A 288 -7.27 -9.87 -17.16
N HIS A 289 -7.19 -8.84 -18.03
CA HIS A 289 -8.36 -8.33 -18.77
C HIS A 289 -8.14 -8.18 -20.25
N VAL A 290 -7.17 -8.87 -20.87
CA VAL A 290 -6.80 -8.70 -22.27
C VAL A 290 -8.03 -8.71 -23.19
N ASP A 291 -8.97 -9.65 -22.97
CA ASP A 291 -10.18 -9.78 -23.81
C ASP A 291 -11.30 -8.78 -23.44
N GLN A 292 -11.23 -8.07 -22.34
CA GLN A 292 -12.25 -7.15 -21.79
C GLN A 292 -11.65 -5.82 -21.33
N PHE A 293 -10.49 -5.44 -21.87
CA PHE A 293 -9.74 -4.31 -21.35
C PHE A 293 -10.43 -2.97 -21.57
N GLU A 294 -11.12 -2.80 -22.72
CA GLU A 294 -11.99 -1.65 -22.97
C GLU A 294 -13.04 -1.49 -21.86
N ASP A 295 -13.75 -2.58 -21.52
CA ASP A 295 -14.77 -2.55 -20.47
C ASP A 295 -14.20 -2.24 -19.10
N ALA A 296 -13.03 -2.78 -18.74
CA ALA A 296 -12.36 -2.51 -17.48
C ALA A 296 -11.95 -1.03 -17.34
N VAL A 297 -11.35 -0.46 -18.39
CA VAL A 297 -10.97 0.96 -18.44
C VAL A 297 -12.20 1.85 -18.37
N TYR A 298 -13.23 1.56 -19.19
CA TYR A 298 -14.51 2.29 -19.16
C TYR A 298 -15.14 2.26 -17.77
N LEU A 299 -15.22 1.10 -17.14
CA LEU A 299 -15.83 0.94 -15.83
C LEU A 299 -15.11 1.79 -14.77
N CYS A 300 -13.79 1.74 -14.70
CA CYS A 300 -13.02 2.60 -13.80
C CYS A 300 -13.33 4.08 -14.03
N LEU A 301 -13.22 4.56 -15.26
CA LEU A 301 -13.42 5.99 -15.60
C LEU A 301 -14.86 6.46 -15.46
N SER A 302 -15.84 5.57 -15.59
CA SER A 302 -17.26 5.92 -15.42
C SER A 302 -17.71 5.95 -13.95
N ARG A 303 -16.96 5.29 -13.05
CA ARG A 303 -17.34 5.16 -11.64
C ARG A 303 -16.45 5.94 -10.69
N THR A 304 -15.18 6.20 -11.07
CA THR A 304 -14.18 6.83 -10.21
C THR A 304 -13.56 8.06 -10.89
N ASP A 305 -12.64 8.73 -10.19
CA ASP A 305 -11.99 9.95 -10.67
C ASP A 305 -10.86 9.68 -11.67
N GLY A 306 -10.47 8.40 -11.85
CA GLY A 306 -9.40 8.03 -12.76
C GLY A 306 -9.12 6.53 -12.80
N VAL A 307 -8.14 6.15 -13.61
CA VAL A 307 -7.67 4.77 -13.73
C VAL A 307 -6.15 4.72 -13.75
N MET A 308 -5.57 3.78 -13.03
CA MET A 308 -4.18 3.37 -13.15
C MET A 308 -4.12 2.02 -13.86
N VAL A 309 -3.31 1.93 -14.91
CA VAL A 309 -3.04 0.68 -15.61
C VAL A 309 -1.67 0.15 -15.20
N PHE A 310 -1.62 -0.98 -14.56
CA PHE A 310 -0.41 -1.71 -14.23
C PHE A 310 -0.28 -2.92 -15.16
N ASP A 311 0.73 -3.02 -16.07
CA ASP A 311 1.71 -1.99 -16.31
C ASP A 311 1.92 -1.80 -17.83
N ILE A 312 2.78 -0.87 -18.18
CA ILE A 312 3.09 -0.51 -19.57
C ILE A 312 3.66 -1.68 -20.39
N ILE A 313 4.40 -2.59 -19.76
CA ILE A 313 4.97 -3.76 -20.44
C ILE A 313 3.85 -4.64 -20.98
N GLN A 314 2.84 -4.93 -20.16
CA GLN A 314 1.68 -5.76 -20.52
C GLN A 314 0.79 -5.07 -21.56
N VAL A 315 0.66 -3.75 -21.47
CA VAL A 315 -0.06 -2.96 -22.48
C VAL A 315 0.62 -3.09 -23.86
N ILE A 316 1.95 -3.04 -23.90
CA ILE A 316 2.75 -3.20 -25.13
C ILE A 316 2.68 -4.64 -25.64
N GLU A 317 2.89 -5.63 -24.77
CA GLU A 317 2.92 -7.06 -25.13
C GLU A 317 1.59 -7.57 -25.66
N ASN A 318 0.48 -7.05 -25.17
CA ASN A 318 -0.88 -7.43 -25.55
C ASN A 318 -1.56 -6.44 -26.50
N ASP A 319 -0.85 -5.40 -26.99
CA ASP A 319 -1.36 -4.37 -27.92
C ASP A 319 -2.69 -3.71 -27.45
N LEU A 320 -2.78 -3.32 -26.18
CA LEU A 320 -4.00 -2.82 -25.53
C LEU A 320 -4.25 -1.31 -25.73
N TRP A 321 -3.48 -0.62 -26.55
CA TRP A 321 -3.60 0.83 -26.74
C TRP A 321 -4.97 1.27 -27.28
N ASP A 322 -5.49 0.53 -28.24
CA ASP A 322 -6.80 0.82 -28.84
C ASP A 322 -7.93 0.53 -27.86
N ASP A 323 -7.81 -0.50 -27.00
CA ASP A 323 -8.77 -0.81 -25.95
C ASP A 323 -8.82 0.29 -24.90
N ILE A 324 -7.65 0.76 -24.45
CA ILE A 324 -7.55 1.92 -23.54
C ILE A 324 -8.28 3.12 -24.16
N LYS A 325 -7.95 3.44 -25.41
CA LYS A 325 -8.54 4.57 -26.11
C LYS A 325 -10.06 4.46 -26.21
N ARG A 326 -10.59 3.29 -26.61
CA ARG A 326 -12.05 3.07 -26.71
C ARG A 326 -12.72 3.17 -25.35
N GLY A 327 -12.11 2.63 -24.29
CA GLY A 327 -12.63 2.76 -22.91
C GLY A 327 -12.72 4.21 -22.45
N ILE A 328 -11.70 5.02 -22.75
CA ILE A 328 -11.68 6.47 -22.48
C ILE A 328 -12.79 7.18 -23.28
N ASP A 329 -12.83 6.99 -24.60
CA ASP A 329 -13.78 7.63 -25.49
C ASP A 329 -15.25 7.34 -25.07
N ARG A 330 -15.50 6.11 -24.61
CA ARG A 330 -16.81 5.67 -24.10
C ARG A 330 -17.19 6.37 -22.80
N ALA A 331 -16.27 6.45 -21.83
CA ALA A 331 -16.50 7.13 -20.56
C ALA A 331 -16.76 8.64 -20.75
N GLU A 332 -15.97 9.30 -21.59
CA GLU A 332 -16.17 10.72 -21.91
C GLU A 332 -17.51 11.01 -22.60
N LYS A 333 -17.96 10.12 -23.49
CA LYS A 333 -19.23 10.27 -24.16
C LYS A 333 -20.40 10.18 -23.17
N GLU A 334 -20.35 9.27 -22.22
CA GLU A 334 -21.38 9.14 -21.18
C GLU A 334 -21.41 10.38 -20.28
N GLN A 335 -20.26 10.87 -19.82
CA GLN A 335 -20.18 12.08 -18.98
C GLN A 335 -20.71 13.33 -19.69
N LYS A 336 -20.54 13.45 -21.02
CA LYS A 336 -21.10 14.56 -21.82
C LYS A 336 -22.61 14.47 -21.98
N THR A 337 -23.18 13.26 -21.85
CA THR A 337 -24.64 13.04 -22.01
C THR A 337 -25.41 13.29 -20.70
N GLN A 338 -24.71 13.22 -19.57
CA GLN A 338 -25.28 13.43 -18.22
C GLN A 338 -25.24 14.91 -17.76
N LYS A 339 -24.48 15.78 -18.47
CA LYS A 339 -24.44 17.24 -18.28
C LYS A 339 -25.43 17.95 -19.19
#